data_8711e35bd50af0541abbb73cde55face
#
_entry.id   8711e35bd50af0541abbb73cde55face
#
_cell.length_a   1.000
_cell.length_b   1.000
_cell.length_c   1.000
_cell.angle_alpha   90.00
_cell.angle_beta   90.00
_cell.angle_gamma   90.00
#
_symmetry.space_group_name_H-M   'P 1'
#
loop_
_entity.id
_entity.type
_entity.pdbx_description
1 polymer ?
#
loop_
_entity_poly.entity_id
_entity_poly.type
_entity_poly.pdbx_seq_one_letter_code
_entity_poly.pdbx_strand_id
1 'polypeptide(L)'
;MNREEFNAKIHELLLASEALIPKTNLPDLPFMDLAPTVHEWYDFEHQLWAIGEEIRQLTISENKDFGTNHADRICKICLDTRAKRGRQSFILLLGKKKYSCYADRIISVLSDDDICGQVINTVYKMGASQYVKQIKPYTYHALAWIRNEAKRYVQKHSS
;
A
#
# COMPACT_ATOMS: atom_id res chain seq x y z
N MET A 1 17.12 19.49 2.83
CA MET A 1 16.87 18.71 4.08
C MET A 1 17.96 17.66 4.23
N ASN A 2 18.65 17.62 5.36
CA ASN A 2 19.63 16.56 5.62
C ASN A 2 18.93 15.25 6.04
N ARG A 3 19.72 14.17 6.25
CA ARG A 3 19.15 12.85 6.58
C ARG A 3 18.42 12.84 7.94
N GLU A 4 18.97 13.54 8.92
CA GLU A 4 18.37 13.62 10.25
C GLU A 4 17.02 14.33 10.23
N GLU A 5 16.95 15.48 9.56
CA GLU A 5 15.71 16.24 9.37
C GLU A 5 14.66 15.42 8.61
N PHE A 6 15.07 14.72 7.55
CA PHE A 6 14.20 13.84 6.79
C PHE A 6 13.65 12.73 7.70
N ASN A 7 14.51 12.05 8.43
CA ASN A 7 14.09 10.96 9.33
C ASN A 7 13.14 11.47 10.43
N ALA A 8 13.40 12.65 10.98
CA ALA A 8 12.52 13.28 11.98
C ALA A 8 11.15 13.58 11.41
N LYS A 9 11.08 14.09 10.17
CA LYS A 9 9.80 14.38 9.51
C LYS A 9 9.03 13.10 9.19
N ILE A 10 9.70 12.05 8.69
CA ILE A 10 9.06 10.75 8.45
C ILE A 10 8.53 10.18 9.77
N HIS A 11 9.30 10.25 10.85
CA HIS A 11 8.85 9.79 12.17
C HIS A 11 7.58 10.50 12.62
N GLU A 12 7.53 11.83 12.49
CA GLU A 12 6.35 12.64 12.82
C GLU A 12 5.12 12.20 12.02
N LEU A 13 5.27 12.02 10.70
CA LEU A 13 4.19 11.60 9.82
C LEU A 13 3.71 10.17 10.14
N LEU A 14 4.62 9.26 10.48
CA LEU A 14 4.24 7.90 10.87
C LEU A 14 3.51 7.89 12.23
N LEU A 15 3.92 8.69 13.21
CA LEU A 15 3.18 8.83 14.47
C LEU A 15 1.75 9.33 14.24
N ALA A 16 1.57 10.33 13.39
CA ALA A 16 0.26 10.84 13.02
C ALA A 16 -0.59 9.77 12.33
N SER A 17 0.02 8.97 11.45
CA SER A 17 -0.66 7.88 10.76
C SER A 17 -1.12 6.78 11.72
N GLU A 18 -0.25 6.33 12.60
CA GLU A 18 -0.56 5.30 13.59
C GLU A 18 -1.69 5.75 14.54
N ALA A 19 -1.73 7.04 14.89
CA ALA A 19 -2.79 7.60 15.74
C ALA A 19 -4.16 7.66 15.07
N LEU A 20 -4.23 7.69 13.74
CA LEU A 20 -5.48 7.70 12.98
C LEU A 20 -6.15 6.33 12.90
N ILE A 21 -5.39 5.24 13.04
CA ILE A 21 -5.93 3.89 12.89
C ILE A 21 -6.85 3.57 14.05
N PRO A 22 -8.12 3.15 13.80
CA PRO A 22 -9.04 2.77 14.86
C PRO A 22 -8.53 1.61 15.69
N LYS A 23 -8.95 1.51 16.93
CA LYS A 23 -8.58 0.40 17.83
C LYS A 23 -9.20 -0.93 17.42
N THR A 24 -10.31 -0.88 16.69
CA THR A 24 -11.04 -2.07 16.21
C THR A 24 -11.34 -1.93 14.73
N ASN A 25 -11.63 -3.06 14.06
CA ASN A 25 -12.14 -3.03 12.69
C ASN A 25 -13.55 -2.44 12.69
N LEU A 26 -13.72 -1.31 12.00
CA LEU A 26 -15.01 -0.69 11.81
C LEU A 26 -15.76 -1.37 10.65
N PRO A 27 -17.10 -1.40 10.69
CA PRO A 27 -17.88 -1.95 9.58
C PRO A 27 -17.71 -1.08 8.32
N ASP A 28 -17.91 -1.67 7.13
CA ASP A 28 -17.90 -0.91 5.90
C ASP A 28 -19.05 0.10 5.90
N LEU A 29 -18.78 1.31 5.38
CA LEU A 29 -19.79 2.32 5.15
C LEU A 29 -20.69 1.91 3.98
N PRO A 30 -21.88 2.55 3.82
CA PRO A 30 -22.74 2.30 2.67
C PRO A 30 -22.02 2.47 1.34
N PHE A 31 -22.57 1.85 0.28
CA PHE A 31 -22.06 2.06 -1.07
C PHE A 31 -22.28 3.51 -1.51
N MET A 32 -21.38 3.99 -2.36
CA MET A 32 -21.50 5.33 -2.95
C MET A 32 -22.68 5.39 -3.94
N ASP A 33 -23.44 6.48 -3.94
CA ASP A 33 -24.58 6.65 -4.83
C ASP A 33 -24.20 6.56 -6.32
N LEU A 34 -23.05 7.15 -6.68
CA LEU A 34 -22.56 7.18 -8.06
C LEU A 34 -21.66 5.99 -8.42
N ALA A 35 -21.32 5.16 -7.44
CA ALA A 35 -20.50 3.97 -7.63
C ALA A 35 -21.00 2.86 -6.70
N PRO A 36 -22.10 2.17 -7.02
CA PRO A 36 -22.82 1.28 -6.10
C PRO A 36 -22.06 -0.02 -5.78
N THR A 37 -20.89 -0.23 -6.33
CA THR A 37 -19.99 -1.35 -5.99
C THR A 37 -18.83 -0.94 -5.09
N VAL A 38 -18.77 0.36 -4.71
CA VAL A 38 -17.69 0.93 -3.91
C VAL A 38 -18.29 1.52 -2.63
N HIS A 39 -17.79 1.09 -1.47
CA HIS A 39 -18.16 1.68 -0.19
C HIS A 39 -17.58 3.10 -0.05
N GLU A 40 -18.28 3.95 0.65
CA GLU A 40 -17.74 5.24 1.06
C GLU A 40 -16.54 5.05 2.01
N TRP A 41 -15.68 6.04 2.03
CA TRP A 41 -14.50 6.06 2.91
C TRP A 41 -14.84 6.78 4.21
N TYR A 42 -14.33 6.28 5.33
CA TYR A 42 -14.28 7.04 6.58
C TYR A 42 -13.34 8.24 6.45
N ASP A 43 -13.56 9.27 7.26
CA ASP A 43 -12.65 10.42 7.30
C ASP A 43 -11.22 10.02 7.63
N PHE A 44 -11.04 9.08 8.56
CA PHE A 44 -9.70 8.61 8.90
C PHE A 44 -9.00 7.91 7.74
N GLU A 45 -9.73 7.22 6.87
CA GLU A 45 -9.15 6.60 5.66
C GLU A 45 -8.59 7.66 4.72
N HIS A 46 -9.34 8.74 4.48
CA HIS A 46 -8.88 9.87 3.67
C HIS A 46 -7.66 10.55 4.28
N GLN A 47 -7.67 10.79 5.57
CA GLN A 47 -6.58 11.44 6.29
C GLN A 47 -5.32 10.58 6.27
N LEU A 48 -5.47 9.28 6.52
CA LEU A 48 -4.37 8.31 6.49
C LEU A 48 -3.76 8.23 5.09
N TRP A 49 -4.59 8.07 4.08
CA TRP A 49 -4.15 8.05 2.69
C TRP A 49 -3.36 9.32 2.32
N ALA A 50 -3.85 10.48 2.74
CA ALA A 50 -3.19 11.77 2.47
C ALA A 50 -1.80 11.85 3.11
N ILE A 51 -1.63 11.33 4.32
CA ILE A 51 -0.31 11.28 4.96
C ILE A 51 0.64 10.38 4.18
N GLY A 52 0.19 9.22 3.72
CA GLY A 52 1.00 8.34 2.87
C GLY A 52 1.45 9.03 1.57
N GLU A 53 0.59 9.84 0.95
CA GLU A 53 0.94 10.67 -0.19
C GLU A 53 1.94 11.77 0.16
N GLU A 54 1.80 12.40 1.32
CA GLU A 54 2.77 13.39 1.79
C GLU A 54 4.16 12.77 1.98
N ILE A 55 4.21 11.58 2.58
CA ILE A 55 5.46 10.82 2.71
C ILE A 55 6.06 10.52 1.33
N ARG A 56 5.24 10.09 0.38
CA ARG A 56 5.70 9.82 -0.99
C ARG A 56 6.30 11.06 -1.63
N GLN A 57 5.61 12.20 -1.55
CA GLN A 57 6.11 13.47 -2.09
C GLN A 57 7.43 13.88 -1.46
N LEU A 58 7.57 13.68 -0.15
CA LEU A 58 8.80 14.01 0.57
C LEU A 58 9.97 13.13 0.10
N THR A 59 9.75 11.82 -0.10
CA THR A 59 10.80 10.92 -0.61
C THR A 59 11.26 11.32 -2.00
N ILE A 60 10.34 11.76 -2.85
CA ILE A 60 10.64 12.20 -4.21
C ILE A 60 11.40 13.52 -4.19
N SER A 61 10.88 14.53 -3.50
CA SER A 61 11.47 15.88 -3.47
C SER A 61 12.87 15.90 -2.84
N GLU A 62 13.08 15.07 -1.81
CA GLU A 62 14.36 14.96 -1.12
C GLU A 62 15.29 13.92 -1.71
N ASN A 63 14.79 13.10 -2.65
CA ASN A 63 15.51 11.96 -3.23
C ASN A 63 16.12 11.07 -2.15
N LYS A 64 15.30 10.67 -1.16
CA LYS A 64 15.73 9.87 -0.01
C LYS A 64 14.80 8.67 0.19
N ASP A 65 15.40 7.55 0.55
CA ASP A 65 14.69 6.33 0.91
C ASP A 65 14.61 6.16 2.44
N PHE A 66 13.70 5.28 2.88
CA PHE A 66 13.55 4.92 4.29
C PHE A 66 14.68 3.99 4.75
N GLY A 67 15.09 4.17 6.00
CA GLY A 67 15.83 3.14 6.71
C GLY A 67 14.91 2.00 7.18
N THR A 68 15.49 0.95 7.73
CA THR A 68 14.78 -0.26 8.18
C THR A 68 13.67 0.06 9.20
N ASN A 69 13.94 0.92 10.18
CA ASN A 69 12.97 1.28 11.21
C ASN A 69 11.68 1.86 10.61
N HIS A 70 11.80 2.83 9.71
CA HIS A 70 10.65 3.45 9.07
C HIS A 70 9.94 2.50 8.09
N ALA A 71 10.71 1.72 7.33
CA ALA A 71 10.15 0.72 6.43
C ALA A 71 9.35 -0.35 7.19
N ASP A 72 9.83 -0.81 8.34
CA ASP A 72 9.12 -1.75 9.21
C ASP A 72 7.78 -1.16 9.70
N ARG A 73 7.77 0.10 10.10
CA ARG A 73 6.53 0.77 10.55
C ARG A 73 5.54 0.96 9.41
N ILE A 74 6.02 1.33 8.22
CA ILE A 74 5.18 1.41 7.01
C ILE A 74 4.58 0.04 6.71
N CYS A 75 5.38 -1.02 6.74
CA CYS A 75 4.89 -2.38 6.52
C CYS A 75 3.80 -2.77 7.54
N LYS A 76 3.96 -2.44 8.81
CA LYS A 76 2.94 -2.69 9.84
C LYS A 76 1.62 -2.01 9.52
N ILE A 77 1.65 -0.77 9.03
CA ILE A 77 0.44 -0.07 8.58
C ILE A 77 -0.20 -0.82 7.42
N CYS A 78 0.60 -1.26 6.44
CA CYS A 78 0.12 -2.01 5.28
C CYS A 78 -0.61 -3.30 5.65
N LEU A 79 -0.18 -3.97 6.72
CA LEU A 79 -0.75 -5.24 7.17
C LEU A 79 -1.94 -5.06 8.14
N ASP A 80 -2.21 -3.84 8.58
CA ASP A 80 -3.25 -3.57 9.56
C ASP A 80 -4.61 -3.36 8.88
N THR A 81 -5.46 -4.38 8.93
CA THR A 81 -6.79 -4.36 8.30
C THR A 81 -7.69 -3.25 8.84
N ARG A 82 -7.45 -2.76 10.07
CA ARG A 82 -8.20 -1.66 10.69
C ARG A 82 -7.99 -0.34 9.93
N ALA A 83 -6.88 -0.20 9.23
CA ALA A 83 -6.55 0.99 8.44
C ALA A 83 -7.32 1.05 7.11
N LYS A 84 -7.96 -0.04 6.72
CA LYS A 84 -8.80 -0.14 5.51
C LYS A 84 -8.09 0.41 4.27
N ARG A 85 -8.78 1.19 3.44
CA ARG A 85 -8.24 1.74 2.19
C ARG A 85 -7.24 2.89 2.40
N GLY A 86 -7.14 3.42 3.61
CA GLY A 86 -6.09 4.38 3.96
C GLY A 86 -4.67 3.81 3.76
N ARG A 87 -4.54 2.47 3.76
CA ARG A 87 -3.27 1.77 3.50
C ARG A 87 -2.76 1.88 2.08
N GLN A 88 -3.61 2.21 1.12
CA GLN A 88 -3.26 2.16 -0.31
C GLN A 88 -1.99 2.95 -0.63
N SER A 89 -1.89 4.16 -0.12
CA SER A 89 -0.71 5.01 -0.34
C SER A 89 0.55 4.48 0.35
N PHE A 90 0.39 3.82 1.50
CA PHE A 90 1.51 3.25 2.26
C PHE A 90 2.11 2.02 1.58
N ILE A 91 1.29 1.15 1.00
CA ILE A 91 1.77 -0.04 0.28
C ILE A 91 2.68 0.38 -0.88
N LEU A 92 2.29 1.41 -1.61
CA LEU A 92 3.05 1.93 -2.75
C LEU A 92 4.43 2.48 -2.34
N LEU A 93 4.60 2.91 -1.09
CA LEU A 93 5.89 3.40 -0.59
C LEU A 93 6.99 2.34 -0.60
N LEU A 94 6.62 1.06 -0.50
CA LEU A 94 7.55 -0.07 -0.46
C LEU A 94 7.84 -0.65 -1.86
N GLY A 95 7.33 -0.04 -2.93
CA GLY A 95 7.48 -0.51 -4.30
C GLY A 95 8.85 -0.23 -4.92
N LYS A 96 9.93 -0.69 -4.29
CA LYS A 96 11.32 -0.59 -4.77
C LYS A 96 12.07 -1.88 -4.48
N LYS A 97 13.06 -2.22 -5.31
CA LYS A 97 13.90 -3.42 -5.13
C LYS A 97 14.53 -3.51 -3.74
N LYS A 98 14.96 -2.39 -3.19
CA LYS A 98 15.57 -2.36 -1.86
C LYS A 98 14.65 -2.79 -0.72
N TYR A 99 13.32 -2.79 -0.96
CA TYR A 99 12.32 -3.24 0.00
C TYR A 99 11.79 -4.65 -0.29
N SER A 100 12.43 -5.40 -1.16
CA SER A 100 11.98 -6.75 -1.56
C SER A 100 11.93 -7.75 -0.40
N CYS A 101 12.65 -7.50 0.70
CA CYS A 101 12.56 -8.30 1.93
C CYS A 101 11.15 -8.24 2.59
N TYR A 102 10.33 -7.25 2.25
CA TYR A 102 8.95 -7.14 2.72
C TYR A 102 7.94 -7.86 1.84
N ALA A 103 8.36 -8.41 0.69
CA ALA A 103 7.45 -8.95 -0.32
C ALA A 103 6.54 -10.05 0.21
N ASP A 104 7.05 -11.01 0.99
CA ASP A 104 6.24 -12.09 1.56
C ASP A 104 5.17 -11.58 2.52
N ARG A 105 5.49 -10.55 3.30
CA ARG A 105 4.50 -9.91 4.19
C ARG A 105 3.45 -9.15 3.39
N ILE A 106 3.84 -8.39 2.39
CA ILE A 106 2.91 -7.62 1.55
C ILE A 106 1.98 -8.55 0.77
N ILE A 107 2.48 -9.65 0.20
CA ILE A 107 1.63 -10.60 -0.55
C ILE A 107 0.61 -11.29 0.35
N SER A 108 0.85 -11.39 1.65
CA SER A 108 -0.08 -12.01 2.59
C SER A 108 -1.43 -11.31 2.69
N VAL A 109 -1.51 -10.05 2.27
CA VAL A 109 -2.75 -9.26 2.24
C VAL A 109 -3.34 -9.09 0.83
N LEU A 110 -2.87 -9.86 -0.14
CA LEU A 110 -3.34 -9.81 -1.53
C LEU A 110 -4.85 -10.04 -1.65
N SER A 111 -5.43 -10.90 -0.82
CA SER A 111 -6.86 -11.22 -0.87
C SER A 111 -7.78 -10.11 -0.32
N ASP A 112 -7.22 -9.06 0.25
CA ASP A 112 -7.97 -7.92 0.74
C ASP A 112 -8.34 -7.00 -0.44
N ASP A 113 -9.62 -6.92 -0.75
CA ASP A 113 -10.14 -6.12 -1.87
C ASP A 113 -9.84 -4.62 -1.74
N ASP A 114 -9.62 -4.14 -0.52
CA ASP A 114 -9.27 -2.73 -0.28
C ASP A 114 -7.93 -2.33 -0.90
N ILE A 115 -7.03 -3.28 -1.10
CA ILE A 115 -5.64 -3.01 -1.44
C ILE A 115 -5.01 -3.95 -2.47
N CYS A 116 -5.75 -4.92 -3.00
CA CYS A 116 -5.16 -5.98 -3.85
C CYS A 116 -4.40 -5.43 -5.06
N GLY A 117 -4.90 -4.40 -5.70
CA GLY A 117 -4.23 -3.79 -6.85
C GLY A 117 -2.90 -3.13 -6.48
N GLN A 118 -2.86 -2.44 -5.35
CA GLN A 118 -1.65 -1.83 -4.83
C GLN A 118 -0.61 -2.88 -4.44
N VAL A 119 -1.06 -3.99 -3.85
CA VAL A 119 -0.18 -5.13 -3.52
C VAL A 119 0.51 -5.67 -4.77
N ILE A 120 -0.25 -5.94 -5.84
CA ILE A 120 0.30 -6.45 -7.11
C ILE A 120 1.31 -5.45 -7.70
N ASN A 121 0.96 -4.18 -7.76
CA ASN A 121 1.85 -3.14 -8.26
C ASN A 121 3.15 -3.07 -7.45
N THR A 122 3.06 -3.17 -6.13
CA THR A 122 4.21 -3.06 -5.24
C THR A 122 5.17 -4.23 -5.40
N VAL A 123 4.68 -5.48 -5.40
CA VAL A 123 5.56 -6.65 -5.62
C VAL A 123 6.15 -6.69 -7.03
N TYR A 124 5.43 -6.16 -8.02
CA TYR A 124 5.98 -5.96 -9.35
C TYR A 124 7.19 -5.01 -9.32
N LYS A 125 7.07 -3.86 -8.67
CA LYS A 125 8.13 -2.85 -8.55
C LYS A 125 9.31 -3.33 -7.70
N MET A 126 9.06 -4.19 -6.73
CA MET A 126 10.12 -4.86 -5.95
C MET A 126 10.93 -5.84 -6.80
N GLY A 127 10.43 -6.26 -7.95
CA GLY A 127 11.05 -7.31 -8.77
C GLY A 127 10.88 -8.70 -8.17
N ALA A 128 9.93 -8.89 -7.27
CA ALA A 128 9.66 -10.17 -6.60
C ALA A 128 8.88 -11.10 -7.54
N SER A 129 9.53 -12.16 -8.04
CA SER A 129 9.01 -13.01 -9.12
C SER A 129 8.22 -14.24 -8.65
N GLN A 130 8.19 -14.53 -7.36
CA GLN A 130 7.73 -15.81 -6.80
C GLN A 130 6.22 -15.92 -6.60
N TYR A 131 5.41 -14.93 -7.02
CA TYR A 131 3.98 -14.86 -6.72
C TYR A 131 3.06 -15.03 -7.93
N VAL A 132 3.56 -15.57 -9.04
CA VAL A 132 2.76 -15.77 -10.26
C VAL A 132 1.49 -16.57 -9.97
N LYS A 133 1.60 -17.64 -9.19
CA LYS A 133 0.46 -18.50 -8.84
C LYS A 133 -0.63 -17.73 -8.09
N GLN A 134 -0.23 -16.91 -7.11
CA GLN A 134 -1.15 -16.13 -6.29
C GLN A 134 -1.80 -14.98 -7.08
N ILE A 135 -1.06 -14.36 -7.99
CA ILE A 135 -1.51 -13.18 -8.74
C ILE A 135 -2.31 -13.57 -9.99
N LYS A 136 -2.07 -14.74 -10.58
CA LYS A 136 -2.73 -15.16 -11.82
C LYS A 136 -4.27 -15.05 -11.79
N PRO A 137 -4.99 -15.40 -10.71
CA PRO A 137 -6.44 -15.22 -10.66
C PRO A 137 -6.90 -13.77 -10.88
N TYR A 138 -6.10 -12.79 -10.51
CA TYR A 138 -6.40 -11.36 -10.65
C TYR A 138 -6.33 -10.87 -12.11
N THR A 139 -5.80 -11.67 -13.04
CA THR A 139 -5.83 -11.38 -14.48
C THR A 139 -7.25 -11.40 -15.03
N TYR A 140 -8.22 -11.89 -14.26
CA TYR A 140 -9.65 -11.89 -14.59
C TYR A 140 -10.46 -10.93 -13.69
N HIS A 141 -9.79 -10.07 -12.94
CA HIS A 141 -10.45 -9.16 -11.99
C HIS A 141 -11.43 -8.22 -12.71
N ALA A 142 -12.55 -7.90 -12.05
CA ALA A 142 -13.60 -7.04 -12.61
C ALA A 142 -13.10 -5.62 -12.93
N LEU A 143 -12.19 -5.07 -12.09
CA LEU A 143 -11.61 -3.75 -12.31
C LEU A 143 -10.45 -3.81 -13.30
N ALA A 144 -10.55 -3.05 -14.38
CA ALA A 144 -9.58 -3.10 -15.48
C ALA A 144 -8.15 -2.79 -15.04
N TRP A 145 -7.96 -1.80 -14.16
CA TRP A 145 -6.61 -1.43 -13.73
C TRP A 145 -5.93 -2.53 -12.90
N ILE A 146 -6.69 -3.25 -12.04
CA ILE A 146 -6.18 -4.39 -11.26
C ILE A 146 -5.85 -5.55 -12.20
N ARG A 147 -6.76 -5.84 -13.13
CA ARG A 147 -6.56 -6.86 -14.17
C ARG A 147 -5.29 -6.59 -14.97
N ASN A 148 -5.04 -5.35 -15.35
CA ASN A 148 -3.86 -4.96 -16.11
C ASN A 148 -2.57 -5.07 -15.29
N GLU A 149 -2.59 -4.70 -14.02
CA GLU A 149 -1.47 -4.89 -13.09
C GLU A 149 -1.12 -6.38 -12.97
N ALA A 150 -2.12 -7.24 -12.81
CA ALA A 150 -1.91 -8.68 -12.70
C ALA A 150 -1.35 -9.27 -14.00
N LYS A 151 -1.89 -8.88 -15.15
CA LYS A 151 -1.38 -9.31 -16.46
C LYS A 151 0.08 -8.89 -16.66
N ARG A 152 0.41 -7.67 -16.31
CA ARG A 152 1.79 -7.16 -16.40
C ARG A 152 2.74 -7.99 -15.53
N TYR A 153 2.36 -8.30 -14.31
CA TYR A 153 3.14 -9.13 -13.40
C TYR A 153 3.36 -10.54 -13.98
N VAL A 154 2.27 -11.20 -14.37
CA VAL A 154 2.32 -12.57 -14.91
C VAL A 154 3.15 -12.62 -16.21
N GLN A 155 2.96 -11.66 -17.11
CA GLN A 155 3.74 -11.59 -18.35
C GLN A 155 5.23 -11.47 -18.09
N LYS A 156 5.64 -10.67 -17.12
CA LYS A 156 7.04 -10.46 -16.78
C LYS A 156 7.70 -11.69 -16.14
N HIS A 157 6.97 -12.41 -15.30
CA HIS A 157 7.53 -13.45 -14.43
C HIS A 157 7.13 -14.88 -14.80
N SER A 158 6.23 -15.07 -15.74
CA SER A 158 5.94 -16.38 -16.32
C SER A 158 6.90 -16.64 -17.46
N SER A 159 7.66 -17.68 -17.33
CA SER A 159 8.54 -18.16 -18.40
C SER A 159 7.93 -19.36 -19.09
#